data_dd6d4777b82af60d29b1489eb98aaae3
#
_entry.id   dd6d4777b82af60d29b1489eb98aaae3
#
_cell.length_a   1.000
_cell.length_b   1.000
_cell.length_c   1.000
_cell.angle_alpha   90.00
_cell.angle_beta   90.00
_cell.angle_gamma   90.00
#
_symmetry.space_group_name_H-M   'P 1'
#
loop_
_entity.id
_entity.type
_entity.pdbx_description
1 polymer ?
#
loop_
_entity_poly.entity_id
_entity_poly.type
_entity_poly.pdbx_seq_one_letter_code
_entity_poly.pdbx_strand_id
1 'polypeptide(L)'
;MLSNKEIVCPNNLLDHAHKKKGVNAAIVNAGLPLPMLSVQDAVNENLITPIFIGDKKEILKCAEDLKWDISSYEIIHEPIENNTAAIAAKLASQDKVKIIVKGHIHTDVLMKEVLKREYDLLGKTRLSHIWHMTNTKDDKPLIITDGALNVLPNIKTKMHILRNVIDFSNRIGIERPKVAVLSATEEILDSVPSSIEADEITKLAKKDDLNADVFGPLAFDNSISKKSAAIKGVKNIVAGDADVLLVPSVETGNSLVKMMIYFMGACAAGVVVGGKVPIVITSRSDEAQARLASIAAAVVALD
;
A
#
# COMPACT_ATOMS: atom_id res chain seq x y z
N MET A 1 -2.71 -23.05 14.49
CA MET A 1 -1.71 -22.71 13.47
C MET A 1 -1.89 -21.27 12.97
N LEU A 2 -3.12 -20.75 12.91
CA LEU A 2 -3.33 -19.31 12.67
C LEU A 2 -2.84 -18.50 13.86
N SER A 3 -2.34 -17.28 13.60
CA SER A 3 -1.92 -16.35 14.66
C SER A 3 -3.12 -15.86 15.45
N ASN A 4 -2.95 -15.78 16.78
CA ASN A 4 -3.91 -15.13 17.67
C ASN A 4 -3.34 -13.77 18.18
N LYS A 5 -2.27 -13.27 17.57
CA LYS A 5 -1.73 -11.96 17.92
C LYS A 5 -2.69 -10.86 17.51
N GLU A 6 -2.88 -9.90 18.40
CA GLU A 6 -3.59 -8.67 18.09
C GLU A 6 -2.80 -7.86 17.06
N ILE A 7 -3.47 -7.40 16.02
CA ILE A 7 -2.87 -6.53 15.01
C ILE A 7 -2.83 -5.11 15.60
N VAL A 8 -1.64 -4.51 15.56
CA VAL A 8 -1.40 -3.16 16.08
C VAL A 8 -0.81 -2.30 14.98
N CYS A 9 -1.32 -1.07 14.84
CA CYS A 9 -0.72 -0.09 13.92
C CYS A 9 0.71 0.22 14.36
N PRO A 10 1.71 0.16 13.44
CA PRO A 10 3.11 0.38 13.80
C PRO A 10 3.37 1.82 14.24
N ASN A 11 4.00 2.01 15.42
CA ASN A 11 4.32 3.34 15.94
C ASN A 11 5.21 4.13 14.97
N ASN A 12 6.24 3.50 14.40
CA ASN A 12 7.15 4.17 13.47
C ASN A 12 6.43 4.72 12.23
N LEU A 13 5.40 4.04 11.75
CA LEU A 13 4.60 4.52 10.61
C LEU A 13 3.72 5.72 11.02
N LEU A 14 3.10 5.66 12.22
CA LEU A 14 2.35 6.78 12.78
C LEU A 14 3.24 7.99 13.02
N ASP A 15 4.45 7.81 13.57
CA ASP A 15 5.41 8.88 13.80
C ASP A 15 5.82 9.59 12.49
N HIS A 16 5.93 8.85 11.38
CA HIS A 16 6.17 9.47 10.07
C HIS A 16 4.93 10.20 9.54
N ALA A 17 3.73 9.64 9.75
CA ALA A 17 2.49 10.29 9.36
C ALA A 17 2.23 11.59 10.16
N HIS A 18 2.51 11.61 11.46
CA HIS A 18 2.37 12.79 12.32
C HIS A 18 3.31 13.95 11.96
N LYS A 19 4.39 13.71 11.21
CA LYS A 19 5.24 14.80 10.66
C LYS A 19 4.52 15.61 9.58
N LYS A 20 3.44 15.07 9.02
CA LYS A 20 2.59 15.75 8.03
C LYS A 20 1.41 16.43 8.74
N LYS A 21 0.90 17.52 8.16
CA LYS A 21 -0.37 18.08 8.63
C LYS A 21 -1.53 17.19 8.21
N GLY A 22 -2.56 17.09 9.04
CA GLY A 22 -3.79 16.39 8.69
C GLY A 22 -4.40 16.94 7.38
N VAL A 23 -4.85 16.04 6.53
CA VAL A 23 -5.34 16.36 5.18
C VAL A 23 -6.76 15.89 4.96
N ASN A 24 -7.48 16.53 4.05
CA ASN A 24 -8.81 16.08 3.66
C ASN A 24 -8.72 14.72 2.93
N ALA A 25 -9.57 13.79 3.32
CA ALA A 25 -9.69 12.46 2.72
C ALA A 25 -11.13 12.16 2.29
N ALA A 26 -11.34 11.70 1.07
CA ALA A 26 -12.62 11.21 0.60
C ALA A 26 -12.85 9.78 1.10
N ILE A 27 -13.90 9.54 1.88
CA ILE A 27 -14.30 8.24 2.37
C ILE A 27 -15.39 7.69 1.46
N VAL A 28 -15.02 6.78 0.57
CA VAL A 28 -15.88 6.36 -0.55
C VAL A 28 -16.83 5.25 -0.13
N ASN A 29 -18.11 5.48 -0.30
CA ASN A 29 -19.19 4.58 0.14
C ASN A 29 -19.05 4.24 1.63
N ALA A 30 -19.07 5.28 2.47
CA ALA A 30 -19.04 5.19 3.92
C ALA A 30 -20.38 4.63 4.47
N GLY A 31 -20.42 4.26 5.75
CA GLY A 31 -21.65 3.82 6.43
C GLY A 31 -21.60 2.39 6.98
N LEU A 32 -20.46 1.69 6.84
CA LEU A 32 -20.24 0.41 7.53
C LEU A 32 -19.30 0.55 8.73
N PRO A 33 -19.47 -0.27 9.80
CA PRO A 33 -18.74 -0.12 11.07
C PRO A 33 -17.21 -0.13 10.93
N LEU A 34 -16.61 -1.14 10.27
CA LEU A 34 -15.16 -1.25 10.17
C LEU A 34 -14.49 -0.08 9.43
N PRO A 35 -14.96 0.33 8.24
CA PRO A 35 -14.44 1.54 7.60
C PRO A 35 -14.61 2.80 8.46
N MET A 36 -15.78 3.00 9.07
CA MET A 36 -16.06 4.16 9.91
C MET A 36 -15.18 4.20 11.16
N LEU A 37 -14.99 3.07 11.85
CA LEU A 37 -14.10 2.96 13.01
C LEU A 37 -12.65 3.32 12.64
N SER A 38 -12.13 2.80 11.54
CA SER A 38 -10.77 3.12 11.10
C SER A 38 -10.57 4.58 10.72
N VAL A 39 -11.61 5.22 10.18
CA VAL A 39 -11.60 6.67 9.91
C VAL A 39 -11.65 7.47 11.22
N GLN A 40 -12.46 7.04 12.20
CA GLN A 40 -12.48 7.63 13.53
C GLN A 40 -11.10 7.57 14.21
N ASP A 41 -10.45 6.40 14.16
CA ASP A 41 -9.09 6.24 14.68
C ASP A 41 -8.10 7.18 13.98
N ALA A 42 -8.16 7.30 12.66
CA ALA A 42 -7.29 8.19 11.90
C ALA A 42 -7.56 9.68 12.18
N VAL A 43 -8.80 10.06 12.50
CA VAL A 43 -9.17 11.41 12.95
C VAL A 43 -8.63 11.66 14.36
N ASN A 44 -8.76 10.71 15.27
CA ASN A 44 -8.23 10.81 16.64
C ASN A 44 -6.70 10.96 16.64
N GLU A 45 -6.02 10.32 15.69
CA GLU A 45 -4.58 10.50 15.44
C GLU A 45 -4.24 11.79 14.67
N ASN A 46 -5.23 12.64 14.34
CA ASN A 46 -5.05 13.87 13.56
C ASN A 46 -4.43 13.67 12.17
N LEU A 47 -4.60 12.50 11.56
CA LEU A 47 -4.04 12.17 10.25
C LEU A 47 -4.89 12.74 9.11
N ILE A 48 -6.22 12.71 9.25
CA ILE A 48 -7.14 13.13 8.19
C ILE A 48 -8.34 13.93 8.73
N THR A 49 -8.91 14.74 7.84
CA THR A 49 -10.27 15.31 7.98
C THR A 49 -11.15 14.64 6.93
N PRO A 50 -12.13 13.80 7.32
CA PRO A 50 -12.93 13.04 6.39
C PRO A 50 -13.99 13.90 5.68
N ILE A 51 -14.21 13.61 4.38
CA ILE A 51 -15.40 13.95 3.62
C ILE A 51 -16.11 12.65 3.32
N PHE A 52 -17.25 12.40 3.96
CA PHE A 52 -17.99 11.18 3.79
C PHE A 52 -18.83 11.21 2.51
N ILE A 53 -18.76 10.16 1.70
CA ILE A 53 -19.54 10.00 0.47
C ILE A 53 -20.32 8.68 0.58
N GLY A 54 -21.65 8.73 0.49
CA GLY A 54 -22.48 7.54 0.61
C GLY A 54 -23.93 7.87 1.01
N ASP A 55 -24.71 6.87 1.41
CA ASP A 55 -26.04 7.13 1.95
C ASP A 55 -25.94 7.84 3.31
N LYS A 56 -26.42 9.08 3.35
CA LYS A 56 -26.36 9.92 4.54
C LYS A 56 -27.03 9.29 5.76
N LYS A 57 -28.14 8.54 5.57
CA LYS A 57 -28.83 7.89 6.68
C LYS A 57 -27.99 6.77 7.27
N GLU A 58 -27.37 5.94 6.41
CA GLU A 58 -26.50 4.86 6.85
C GLU A 58 -25.25 5.40 7.54
N ILE A 59 -24.63 6.46 7.02
CA ILE A 59 -23.47 7.14 7.61
C ILE A 59 -23.81 7.66 9.01
N LEU A 60 -24.92 8.41 9.17
CA LEU A 60 -25.32 8.97 10.45
C LEU A 60 -25.67 7.88 11.46
N LYS A 61 -26.39 6.84 11.04
CA LYS A 61 -26.71 5.69 11.90
C LYS A 61 -25.45 4.99 12.38
N CYS A 62 -24.50 4.72 11.48
CA CYS A 62 -23.24 4.08 11.84
C CYS A 62 -22.41 4.94 12.81
N ALA A 63 -22.38 6.27 12.62
CA ALA A 63 -21.72 7.18 13.53
C ALA A 63 -22.35 7.19 14.92
N GLU A 64 -23.71 7.15 15.01
CA GLU A 64 -24.45 7.02 16.27
C GLU A 64 -24.12 5.71 16.99
N ASP A 65 -24.11 4.58 16.27
CA ASP A 65 -23.74 3.26 16.81
C ASP A 65 -22.31 3.25 17.37
N LEU A 66 -21.39 3.97 16.73
CA LEU A 66 -19.99 4.17 17.15
C LEU A 66 -19.83 5.26 18.22
N LYS A 67 -20.89 5.95 18.61
CA LYS A 67 -20.87 7.11 19.53
C LYS A 67 -19.90 8.20 19.06
N TRP A 68 -19.84 8.43 17.76
CA TRP A 68 -18.94 9.39 17.13
C TRP A 68 -19.74 10.58 16.59
N ASP A 69 -19.48 11.78 17.14
CA ASP A 69 -20.06 13.01 16.60
C ASP A 69 -19.33 13.40 15.31
N ILE A 70 -20.03 13.33 14.20
CA ILE A 70 -19.55 13.69 12.87
C ILE A 70 -20.18 14.97 12.32
N SER A 71 -20.86 15.76 13.15
CA SER A 71 -21.61 16.96 12.74
C SER A 71 -20.71 18.06 12.14
N SER A 72 -19.41 18.05 12.47
CA SER A 72 -18.40 18.97 11.94
C SER A 72 -17.83 18.57 10.58
N TYR A 73 -18.13 17.36 10.07
CA TYR A 73 -17.59 16.86 8.82
C TYR A 73 -18.60 16.94 7.68
N GLU A 74 -18.09 17.14 6.48
CA GLU A 74 -18.90 17.17 5.26
C GLU A 74 -19.43 15.79 4.93
N ILE A 75 -20.73 15.66 4.63
CA ILE A 75 -21.38 14.45 4.14
C ILE A 75 -22.01 14.74 2.78
N ILE A 76 -21.52 14.11 1.75
CA ILE A 76 -22.08 14.14 0.39
C ILE A 76 -23.00 12.92 0.25
N HIS A 77 -24.32 13.18 0.20
CA HIS A 77 -25.30 12.12 0.04
C HIS A 77 -25.31 11.57 -1.39
N GLU A 78 -24.93 10.32 -1.54
CA GLU A 78 -24.97 9.56 -2.79
C GLU A 78 -25.19 8.07 -2.51
N PRO A 79 -26.40 7.53 -2.72
CA PRO A 79 -26.70 6.14 -2.39
C PRO A 79 -26.22 5.13 -3.44
N ILE A 80 -25.79 5.60 -4.62
CA ILE A 80 -25.38 4.72 -5.72
C ILE A 80 -23.86 4.53 -5.68
N GLU A 81 -23.40 3.28 -5.47
CA GLU A 81 -21.99 2.92 -5.29
C GLU A 81 -21.08 3.51 -6.38
N ASN A 82 -21.43 3.34 -7.66
CA ASN A 82 -20.61 3.83 -8.78
C ASN A 82 -20.43 5.36 -8.74
N ASN A 83 -21.46 6.09 -8.34
CA ASN A 83 -21.42 7.55 -8.26
C ASN A 83 -20.52 8.02 -7.12
N THR A 84 -20.45 7.26 -6.00
CA THR A 84 -19.57 7.63 -4.87
C THR A 84 -18.10 7.65 -5.30
N ALA A 85 -17.67 6.71 -6.15
CA ALA A 85 -16.34 6.68 -6.72
C ALA A 85 -16.06 7.87 -7.65
N ALA A 86 -17.03 8.22 -8.49
CA ALA A 86 -16.93 9.36 -9.40
C ALA A 86 -16.81 10.70 -8.64
N ILE A 87 -17.59 10.87 -7.54
CA ILE A 87 -17.51 12.04 -6.66
C ILE A 87 -16.12 12.13 -6.02
N ALA A 88 -15.59 11.02 -5.47
CA ALA A 88 -14.28 11.00 -4.87
C ALA A 88 -13.16 11.36 -5.86
N ALA A 89 -13.20 10.78 -7.07
CA ALA A 89 -12.26 11.11 -8.14
C ALA A 89 -12.33 12.58 -8.54
N LYS A 90 -13.54 13.16 -8.62
CA LYS A 90 -13.75 14.59 -8.91
C LYS A 90 -13.20 15.48 -7.78
N LEU A 91 -13.42 15.14 -6.51
CA LEU A 91 -12.87 15.90 -5.39
C LEU A 91 -11.34 15.89 -5.41
N ALA A 92 -10.74 14.74 -5.71
CA ALA A 92 -9.29 14.60 -5.83
C ALA A 92 -8.74 15.40 -7.02
N SER A 93 -9.42 15.39 -8.18
CA SER A 93 -9.03 16.17 -9.36
C SER A 93 -9.08 17.68 -9.14
N GLN A 94 -9.97 18.14 -8.22
CA GLN A 94 -10.13 19.52 -7.81
C GLN A 94 -9.25 19.91 -6.62
N ASP A 95 -8.36 19.03 -6.19
CA ASP A 95 -7.47 19.24 -5.04
C ASP A 95 -8.20 19.47 -3.69
N LYS A 96 -9.48 19.11 -3.60
CA LYS A 96 -10.29 19.22 -2.38
C LYS A 96 -9.96 18.14 -1.35
N VAL A 97 -9.49 16.98 -1.83
CA VAL A 97 -8.99 15.88 -1.01
C VAL A 97 -7.62 15.45 -1.51
N LYS A 98 -6.78 15.02 -0.57
CA LYS A 98 -5.41 14.55 -0.82
C LYS A 98 -5.28 13.04 -0.77
N ILE A 99 -6.30 12.35 -0.24
CA ILE A 99 -6.33 10.89 -0.08
C ILE A 99 -7.73 10.40 -0.46
N ILE A 100 -7.80 9.26 -1.12
CA ILE A 100 -9.05 8.52 -1.33
C ILE A 100 -8.98 7.26 -0.46
N VAL A 101 -9.97 7.07 0.41
CA VAL A 101 -10.08 5.91 1.30
C VAL A 101 -11.27 5.07 0.85
N LYS A 102 -11.02 3.84 0.47
CA LYS A 102 -12.05 2.87 0.09
C LYS A 102 -12.86 2.44 1.33
N GLY A 103 -14.14 2.74 1.36
CA GLY A 103 -15.11 2.19 2.29
C GLY A 103 -15.71 0.87 1.78
N HIS A 104 -17.04 0.78 1.70
CA HIS A 104 -17.75 -0.42 1.24
C HIS A 104 -18.06 -0.37 -0.26
N ILE A 105 -17.04 -0.35 -1.08
CA ILE A 105 -17.12 -0.35 -2.54
C ILE A 105 -16.24 -1.46 -3.12
N HIS A 106 -16.58 -1.99 -4.29
CA HIS A 106 -15.70 -2.90 -5.02
C HIS A 106 -14.45 -2.17 -5.52
N THR A 107 -13.28 -2.81 -5.40
CA THR A 107 -12.00 -2.19 -5.78
C THR A 107 -11.94 -1.84 -7.26
N ASP A 108 -12.48 -2.71 -8.12
CA ASP A 108 -12.53 -2.50 -9.56
C ASP A 108 -13.40 -1.30 -9.94
N VAL A 109 -14.53 -1.08 -9.24
CA VAL A 109 -15.41 0.09 -9.43
C VAL A 109 -14.66 1.38 -9.10
N LEU A 110 -14.01 1.44 -7.93
CA LEU A 110 -13.23 2.60 -7.51
C LEU A 110 -12.07 2.88 -8.49
N MET A 111 -11.28 1.84 -8.79
CA MET A 111 -10.11 1.99 -9.67
C MET A 111 -10.51 2.36 -11.10
N LYS A 112 -11.63 1.84 -11.62
CA LYS A 112 -12.15 2.21 -12.93
C LYS A 112 -12.46 3.72 -13.03
N GLU A 113 -13.02 4.30 -11.96
CA GLU A 113 -13.27 5.75 -11.91
C GLU A 113 -11.95 6.53 -11.83
N VAL A 114 -11.07 6.19 -10.91
CA VAL A 114 -9.79 6.89 -10.73
C VAL A 114 -8.92 6.88 -12.00
N LEU A 115 -9.00 5.81 -12.80
CA LEU A 115 -8.24 5.67 -14.04
C LEU A 115 -8.82 6.45 -15.22
N LYS A 116 -9.99 7.08 -15.09
CA LYS A 116 -10.56 7.90 -16.17
C LYS A 116 -9.70 9.13 -16.42
N ARG A 117 -9.42 9.38 -17.70
CA ARG A 117 -8.57 10.51 -18.13
C ARG A 117 -9.15 11.87 -17.75
N GLU A 118 -10.48 11.99 -17.67
CA GLU A 118 -11.17 13.24 -17.35
C GLU A 118 -10.82 13.80 -15.96
N TYR A 119 -10.43 12.94 -15.01
CA TYR A 119 -10.03 13.38 -13.66
C TYR A 119 -8.55 13.74 -13.56
N ASP A 120 -7.73 13.37 -14.54
CA ASP A 120 -6.30 13.66 -14.59
C ASP A 120 -5.57 13.27 -13.27
N LEU A 121 -5.92 12.11 -12.70
CA LEU A 121 -5.33 11.60 -11.45
C LEU A 121 -4.10 10.71 -11.66
N LEU A 122 -3.77 10.40 -12.92
CA LEU A 122 -2.59 9.60 -13.24
C LEU A 122 -1.33 10.45 -13.11
N GLY A 123 -0.32 9.90 -12.43
CA GLY A 123 0.99 10.53 -12.27
C GLY A 123 1.95 10.22 -13.43
N LYS A 124 3.24 10.50 -13.20
CA LYS A 124 4.31 10.18 -14.15
C LYS A 124 4.63 8.69 -14.19
N THR A 125 4.31 7.97 -13.14
CA THR A 125 4.49 6.52 -13.03
C THR A 125 3.15 5.80 -13.16
N ARG A 126 3.19 4.50 -13.44
CA ARG A 126 2.01 3.64 -13.37
C ARG A 126 1.60 3.44 -11.91
N LEU A 127 0.31 3.41 -11.61
CA LEU A 127 -0.18 3.08 -10.27
C LEU A 127 0.31 1.70 -9.85
N SER A 128 0.75 1.59 -8.61
CA SER A 128 1.17 0.33 -8.00
C SER A 128 0.75 0.24 -6.54
N HIS A 129 0.56 -0.96 -6.04
CA HIS A 129 0.19 -1.20 -4.66
C HIS A 129 1.42 -1.55 -3.82
N ILE A 130 1.54 -0.90 -2.68
CA ILE A 130 2.58 -1.15 -1.68
C ILE A 130 1.92 -1.74 -0.43
N TRP A 131 2.48 -2.85 0.05
CA TRP A 131 2.21 -3.41 1.36
C TRP A 131 3.39 -3.12 2.29
N HIS A 132 3.17 -2.29 3.32
CA HIS A 132 4.09 -2.12 4.44
C HIS A 132 3.70 -3.12 5.52
N MET A 133 4.56 -4.11 5.73
CA MET A 133 4.30 -5.25 6.61
C MET A 133 5.15 -5.14 7.87
N THR A 134 4.52 -5.23 9.04
CA THR A 134 5.23 -5.31 10.33
C THR A 134 4.67 -6.46 11.15
N ASN A 135 5.54 -7.18 11.85
CA ASN A 135 5.13 -8.30 12.71
C ASN A 135 4.77 -7.85 14.14
N THR A 136 5.38 -6.78 14.61
CA THR A 136 5.04 -6.06 15.83
C THR A 136 5.07 -4.55 15.56
N LYS A 137 4.58 -3.74 16.52
CA LYS A 137 4.54 -2.28 16.36
C LYS A 137 5.90 -1.60 16.14
N ASP A 138 6.98 -2.23 16.56
CA ASP A 138 8.34 -1.68 16.53
C ASP A 138 9.28 -2.46 15.59
N ASP A 139 8.75 -3.45 14.85
CA ASP A 139 9.56 -4.23 13.92
C ASP A 139 10.00 -3.38 12.71
N LYS A 140 11.18 -3.70 12.21
CA LYS A 140 11.60 -3.23 10.87
C LYS A 140 10.56 -3.69 9.84
N PRO A 141 10.01 -2.78 9.03
CA PRO A 141 9.05 -3.16 8.03
C PRO A 141 9.68 -4.00 6.91
N LEU A 142 8.94 -4.96 6.39
CA LEU A 142 9.20 -5.58 5.11
C LEU A 142 8.17 -5.05 4.11
N ILE A 143 8.63 -4.40 3.04
CA ILE A 143 7.74 -3.85 2.03
C ILE A 143 7.59 -4.86 0.89
N ILE A 144 6.34 -5.12 0.47
CA ILE A 144 6.03 -6.06 -0.62
C ILE A 144 5.27 -5.31 -1.71
N THR A 145 5.72 -5.40 -2.95
CA THR A 145 5.10 -4.73 -4.12
C THR A 145 5.30 -5.52 -5.42
N ASP A 146 4.35 -5.60 -6.34
CA ASP A 146 2.95 -5.26 -6.28
C ASP A 146 2.12 -6.54 -6.03
N GLY A 147 1.43 -6.59 -4.91
CA GLY A 147 0.65 -7.76 -4.51
C GLY A 147 -0.87 -7.56 -4.60
N ALA A 148 -1.35 -6.53 -5.34
CA ALA A 148 -2.78 -6.26 -5.38
C ALA A 148 -3.31 -5.60 -6.67
N LEU A 149 -2.49 -4.92 -7.46
CA LEU A 149 -2.99 -4.08 -8.57
C LEU A 149 -2.52 -4.56 -9.96
N ASN A 150 -1.22 -4.76 -10.14
CA ASN A 150 -0.66 -5.17 -11.43
C ASN A 150 -0.51 -6.70 -11.47
N VAL A 151 -1.37 -7.39 -12.23
CA VAL A 151 -1.49 -8.86 -12.19
C VAL A 151 -0.19 -9.54 -12.62
N LEU A 152 0.25 -9.31 -13.85
CA LEU A 152 1.50 -9.84 -14.40
C LEU A 152 2.27 -8.69 -15.07
N PRO A 153 2.96 -7.84 -14.28
CA PRO A 153 3.61 -6.68 -14.79
C PRO A 153 4.84 -7.04 -15.64
N ASN A 154 4.95 -6.47 -16.84
CA ASN A 154 6.17 -6.57 -17.64
C ASN A 154 7.29 -5.69 -17.04
N ILE A 155 8.52 -5.82 -17.54
CA ILE A 155 9.71 -5.10 -17.06
C ILE A 155 9.48 -3.57 -16.98
N LYS A 156 8.89 -2.97 -18.03
CA LYS A 156 8.58 -1.52 -18.01
C LYS A 156 7.64 -1.15 -16.85
N THR A 157 6.61 -1.94 -16.61
CA THR A 157 5.69 -1.74 -15.49
C THR A 157 6.40 -1.96 -14.14
N LYS A 158 7.24 -3.01 -14.02
CA LYS A 158 8.04 -3.26 -12.82
C LYS A 158 9.02 -2.12 -12.51
N MET A 159 9.58 -1.45 -13.51
CA MET A 159 10.40 -0.25 -13.30
C MET A 159 9.59 0.94 -12.77
N HIS A 160 8.32 1.10 -13.13
CA HIS A 160 7.44 2.08 -12.49
C HIS A 160 7.12 1.70 -11.04
N ILE A 161 6.80 0.43 -10.78
CA ILE A 161 6.56 -0.10 -9.42
C ILE A 161 7.80 0.11 -8.55
N LEU A 162 8.98 -0.17 -9.08
CA LEU A 162 10.27 0.04 -8.40
C LEU A 162 10.48 1.50 -8.00
N ARG A 163 10.24 2.46 -8.91
CA ARG A 163 10.36 3.88 -8.58
C ARG A 163 9.38 4.31 -7.50
N ASN A 164 8.14 3.84 -7.57
CA ASN A 164 7.12 4.15 -6.57
C ASN A 164 7.51 3.64 -5.18
N VAL A 165 8.02 2.41 -5.09
CA VAL A 165 8.38 1.82 -3.79
C VAL A 165 9.65 2.44 -3.21
N ILE A 166 10.60 2.86 -4.04
CA ILE A 166 11.78 3.60 -3.60
C ILE A 166 11.36 4.95 -2.99
N ASP A 167 10.50 5.71 -3.68
CA ASP A 167 9.98 6.98 -3.17
C ASP A 167 9.26 6.78 -1.82
N PHE A 168 8.35 5.82 -1.74
CA PHE A 168 7.67 5.49 -0.48
C PHE A 168 8.63 5.09 0.63
N SER A 169 9.63 4.25 0.34
CA SER A 169 10.65 3.82 1.30
C SER A 169 11.44 5.00 1.87
N ASN A 170 11.81 5.95 1.02
CA ASN A 170 12.49 7.17 1.45
C ASN A 170 11.62 8.00 2.42
N ARG A 171 10.30 8.08 2.17
CA ARG A 171 9.34 8.82 3.01
C ARG A 171 9.12 8.21 4.38
N ILE A 172 9.29 6.89 4.52
CA ILE A 172 9.27 6.21 5.83
C ILE A 172 10.66 6.13 6.48
N GLY A 173 11.66 6.87 5.96
CA GLY A 173 12.97 7.00 6.58
C GLY A 173 14.01 5.95 6.13
N ILE A 174 13.73 5.14 5.11
CA ILE A 174 14.72 4.25 4.50
C ILE A 174 15.38 4.97 3.32
N GLU A 175 16.45 5.73 3.59
CA GLU A 175 17.07 6.65 2.61
C GLU A 175 17.58 5.94 1.35
N ARG A 176 18.10 4.72 1.48
CA ARG A 176 18.58 3.88 0.37
C ARG A 176 18.09 2.45 0.52
N PRO A 177 16.84 2.15 0.11
CA PRO A 177 16.25 0.85 0.33
C PRO A 177 16.95 -0.26 -0.45
N LYS A 178 17.11 -1.42 0.19
CA LYS A 178 17.59 -2.66 -0.42
C LYS A 178 16.41 -3.40 -1.03
N VAL A 179 16.36 -3.44 -2.34
CA VAL A 179 15.26 -4.04 -3.11
C VAL A 179 15.69 -5.38 -3.69
N ALA A 180 15.11 -6.45 -3.19
CA ALA A 180 15.22 -7.78 -3.78
C ALA A 180 14.21 -7.95 -4.91
N VAL A 181 14.68 -8.22 -6.13
CA VAL A 181 13.80 -8.59 -7.25
C VAL A 181 13.63 -10.11 -7.21
N LEU A 182 12.42 -10.54 -6.78
CA LEU A 182 12.14 -11.95 -6.50
C LEU A 182 12.01 -12.81 -7.75
N SER A 183 12.58 -14.01 -7.63
CA SER A 183 12.37 -15.14 -8.52
C SER A 183 12.29 -16.44 -7.70
N ALA A 184 12.16 -17.57 -8.36
CA ALA A 184 12.25 -18.88 -7.72
C ALA A 184 13.70 -19.33 -7.43
N THR A 185 14.68 -18.63 -8.00
CA THR A 185 16.11 -18.97 -7.95
C THR A 185 16.98 -17.73 -7.95
N GLU A 186 18.22 -17.86 -7.53
CA GLU A 186 19.28 -16.85 -7.64
C GLU A 186 20.07 -16.94 -8.96
N GLU A 187 19.84 -17.98 -9.77
CA GLU A 187 20.47 -18.20 -11.07
C GLU A 187 19.59 -17.66 -12.20
N ILE A 188 20.23 -17.20 -13.29
CA ILE A 188 19.52 -16.78 -14.50
C ILE A 188 19.28 -18.01 -15.35
N LEU A 189 18.02 -18.43 -15.46
CA LEU A 189 17.61 -19.66 -16.15
C LEU A 189 16.52 -19.38 -17.18
N ASP A 190 16.70 -19.86 -18.41
CA ASP A 190 15.70 -19.73 -19.49
C ASP A 190 14.35 -20.39 -19.12
N SER A 191 14.41 -21.46 -18.32
CA SER A 191 13.22 -22.15 -17.81
C SER A 191 12.47 -21.37 -16.72
N VAL A 192 13.04 -20.29 -16.18
CA VAL A 192 12.48 -19.46 -15.13
C VAL A 192 12.43 -18.01 -15.60
N PRO A 193 11.42 -17.58 -16.38
CA PRO A 193 11.36 -16.23 -16.96
C PRO A 193 11.53 -15.09 -15.95
N SER A 194 11.02 -15.26 -14.71
CA SER A 194 11.18 -14.27 -13.65
C SER A 194 12.64 -14.03 -13.25
N SER A 195 13.54 -15.00 -13.47
CA SER A 195 14.98 -14.81 -13.18
C SER A 195 15.64 -13.90 -14.22
N ILE A 196 15.28 -14.05 -15.49
CA ILE A 196 15.75 -13.18 -16.58
C ILE A 196 15.24 -11.76 -16.38
N GLU A 197 13.95 -11.60 -16.08
CA GLU A 197 13.37 -10.28 -15.82
C GLU A 197 14.02 -9.60 -14.62
N ALA A 198 14.31 -10.33 -13.54
CA ALA A 198 14.92 -9.80 -12.33
C ALA A 198 16.36 -9.30 -12.59
N ASP A 199 17.15 -10.01 -13.38
CA ASP A 199 18.47 -9.57 -13.83
C ASP A 199 18.38 -8.30 -14.69
N GLU A 200 17.44 -8.24 -15.62
CA GLU A 200 17.25 -7.07 -16.47
C GLU A 200 16.80 -5.85 -15.65
N ILE A 201 15.88 -6.01 -14.69
CA ILE A 201 15.49 -4.93 -13.79
C ILE A 201 16.68 -4.43 -12.97
N THR A 202 17.53 -5.33 -12.47
CA THR A 202 18.76 -5.00 -11.74
C THR A 202 19.70 -4.13 -12.60
N LYS A 203 19.89 -4.52 -13.86
CA LYS A 203 20.72 -3.74 -14.82
C LYS A 203 20.11 -2.38 -15.12
N LEU A 204 18.80 -2.30 -15.34
CA LEU A 204 18.08 -1.04 -15.61
C LEU A 204 18.12 -0.11 -14.41
N ALA A 205 17.91 -0.61 -13.18
CA ALA A 205 17.96 0.18 -11.97
C ALA A 205 19.34 0.83 -11.77
N LYS A 206 20.40 0.08 -12.05
CA LYS A 206 21.77 0.60 -12.03
C LYS A 206 22.02 1.66 -13.12
N LYS A 207 21.51 1.41 -14.34
CA LYS A 207 21.65 2.35 -15.47
C LYS A 207 20.91 3.66 -15.20
N ASP A 208 19.73 3.60 -14.60
CA ASP A 208 18.90 4.77 -14.29
C ASP A 208 19.33 5.49 -13.01
N ASP A 209 20.42 5.03 -12.37
CA ASP A 209 20.97 5.56 -11.11
C ASP A 209 19.93 5.80 -10.02
N LEU A 210 19.08 4.78 -9.79
CA LEU A 210 18.03 4.88 -8.78
C LEU A 210 18.65 4.94 -7.38
N ASN A 211 18.05 5.77 -6.49
CA ASN A 211 18.49 5.89 -5.10
C ASN A 211 18.09 4.65 -4.26
N ALA A 212 18.58 3.49 -4.65
CA ALA A 212 18.34 2.21 -4.00
C ALA A 212 19.43 1.20 -4.37
N ASP A 213 19.61 0.19 -3.51
CA ASP A 213 20.39 -1.00 -3.84
C ASP A 213 19.44 -2.06 -4.37
N VAL A 214 19.42 -2.27 -5.70
CA VAL A 214 18.51 -3.22 -6.36
C VAL A 214 19.29 -4.42 -6.84
N PHE A 215 18.83 -5.62 -6.48
CA PHE A 215 19.48 -6.87 -6.88
C PHE A 215 18.48 -8.01 -7.06
N GLY A 216 18.67 -8.78 -8.11
CA GLY A 216 17.99 -10.02 -8.46
C GLY A 216 18.63 -10.68 -9.68
N PRO A 217 18.29 -11.93 -9.94
CA PRO A 217 17.24 -12.70 -9.25
C PRO A 217 17.64 -13.14 -7.83
N LEU A 218 16.67 -13.15 -6.93
CA LEU A 218 16.80 -13.72 -5.59
C LEU A 218 15.58 -14.58 -5.27
N ALA A 219 15.80 -15.75 -4.68
CA ALA A 219 14.73 -16.52 -4.05
C ALA A 219 14.35 -15.90 -2.72
N PHE A 220 13.15 -16.21 -2.21
CA PHE A 220 12.64 -15.59 -0.99
C PHE A 220 13.58 -15.77 0.21
N ASP A 221 14.09 -16.99 0.43
CA ASP A 221 14.97 -17.31 1.55
C ASP A 221 16.29 -16.52 1.53
N ASN A 222 16.91 -16.38 0.36
CA ASN A 222 18.16 -15.62 0.23
C ASN A 222 17.94 -14.10 0.09
N SER A 223 16.70 -13.64 -0.04
CA SER A 223 16.36 -12.22 0.06
C SER A 223 16.34 -11.73 1.51
N ILE A 224 15.88 -12.57 2.46
CA ILE A 224 15.59 -12.18 3.84
C ILE A 224 16.51 -12.83 4.89
N SER A 225 17.28 -13.86 4.51
CA SER A 225 18.16 -14.61 5.43
C SER A 225 19.61 -14.54 5.00
N LYS A 226 20.44 -13.83 5.78
CA LYS A 226 21.89 -13.77 5.58
C LYS A 226 22.54 -15.17 5.57
N LYS A 227 22.00 -16.08 6.39
CA LYS A 227 22.48 -17.48 6.43
C LYS A 227 22.20 -18.18 5.12
N SER A 228 20.98 -18.06 4.58
CA SER A 228 20.61 -18.69 3.29
C SER A 228 21.42 -18.10 2.13
N ALA A 229 21.57 -16.77 2.10
CA ALA A 229 22.40 -16.09 1.09
C ALA A 229 23.86 -16.58 1.14
N ALA A 230 24.45 -16.72 2.33
CA ALA A 230 25.82 -17.21 2.51
C ALA A 230 25.98 -18.66 2.04
N ILE A 231 25.03 -19.56 2.37
CA ILE A 231 25.05 -20.97 1.95
C ILE A 231 25.03 -21.09 0.42
N LYS A 232 24.22 -20.26 -0.24
CA LYS A 232 24.09 -20.23 -1.71
C LYS A 232 25.19 -19.38 -2.41
N GLY A 233 26.12 -18.81 -1.63
CA GLY A 233 27.25 -18.05 -2.16
C GLY A 233 26.87 -16.71 -2.78
N VAL A 234 25.69 -16.17 -2.50
CA VAL A 234 25.23 -14.88 -3.03
C VAL A 234 25.93 -13.73 -2.31
N LYS A 235 26.80 -13.03 -3.04
CA LYS A 235 27.60 -11.91 -2.51
C LYS A 235 27.02 -10.59 -2.99
N ASN A 236 25.99 -10.08 -2.32
CA ASN A 236 25.41 -8.77 -2.60
C ASN A 236 24.85 -8.16 -1.30
N ILE A 237 24.84 -6.82 -1.19
CA ILE A 237 24.40 -6.10 0.00
C ILE A 237 22.87 -6.29 0.27
N VAL A 238 22.10 -6.58 -0.77
CA VAL A 238 20.65 -6.84 -0.69
C VAL A 238 20.38 -8.25 -0.16
N ALA A 239 21.24 -9.21 -0.50
CA ALA A 239 21.01 -10.62 -0.18
C ALA A 239 21.01 -10.85 1.35
N GLY A 240 19.90 -11.37 1.84
CA GLY A 240 19.66 -11.66 3.26
C GLY A 240 19.28 -10.45 4.12
N ASP A 241 19.10 -9.26 3.53
CA ASP A 241 18.84 -8.03 4.26
C ASP A 241 17.92 -7.06 3.50
N ALA A 242 17.03 -7.60 2.66
CA ALA A 242 16.11 -6.80 1.87
C ALA A 242 15.13 -6.00 2.73
N ASP A 243 14.91 -4.75 2.37
CA ASP A 243 13.84 -3.89 2.90
C ASP A 243 12.57 -4.03 2.07
N VAL A 244 12.74 -4.32 0.76
CA VAL A 244 11.66 -4.39 -0.23
C VAL A 244 11.76 -5.68 -1.02
N LEU A 245 10.62 -6.34 -1.22
CA LEU A 245 10.44 -7.44 -2.15
C LEU A 245 9.62 -6.98 -3.35
N LEU A 246 10.26 -6.86 -4.51
CA LEU A 246 9.59 -6.66 -5.79
C LEU A 246 9.23 -8.04 -6.35
N VAL A 247 7.93 -8.38 -6.31
CA VAL A 247 7.46 -9.71 -6.67
C VAL A 247 7.22 -9.89 -8.18
N PRO A 248 7.33 -11.11 -8.72
CA PRO A 248 7.14 -11.39 -10.14
C PRO A 248 5.68 -11.21 -10.61
N SER A 249 4.71 -11.52 -9.74
CA SER A 249 3.27 -11.45 -10.04
C SER A 249 2.44 -11.12 -8.82
N VAL A 250 1.19 -10.71 -9.04
CA VAL A 250 0.23 -10.37 -7.97
C VAL A 250 -0.04 -11.55 -7.05
N GLU A 251 -0.09 -12.78 -7.58
CA GLU A 251 -0.33 -14.00 -6.80
C GLU A 251 0.79 -14.23 -5.79
N THR A 252 2.05 -14.03 -6.20
CA THR A 252 3.20 -14.14 -5.30
C THR A 252 3.11 -13.14 -4.17
N GLY A 253 2.90 -11.86 -4.48
CA GLY A 253 2.80 -10.80 -3.47
C GLY A 253 1.61 -10.99 -2.54
N ASN A 254 0.43 -11.28 -3.09
CA ASN A 254 -0.78 -11.50 -2.31
C ASN A 254 -0.64 -12.70 -1.36
N SER A 255 -0.05 -13.82 -1.83
CA SER A 255 0.17 -15.01 -1.00
C SER A 255 1.12 -14.75 0.14
N LEU A 256 2.24 -14.04 -0.08
CA LEU A 256 3.18 -13.64 0.96
C LEU A 256 2.51 -12.75 2.02
N VAL A 257 1.79 -11.73 1.59
CA VAL A 257 1.08 -10.82 2.49
C VAL A 257 0.04 -11.57 3.32
N LYS A 258 -0.80 -12.41 2.70
CA LYS A 258 -1.80 -13.20 3.42
C LYS A 258 -1.17 -14.19 4.38
N MET A 259 -0.06 -14.84 4.01
CA MET A 259 0.69 -15.70 4.91
C MET A 259 1.18 -14.93 6.15
N MET A 260 1.75 -13.74 5.97
CA MET A 260 2.22 -12.92 7.09
C MET A 260 1.07 -12.47 7.99
N ILE A 261 -0.08 -12.05 7.43
CA ILE A 261 -1.26 -11.68 8.22
C ILE A 261 -1.76 -12.87 9.04
N TYR A 262 -2.08 -13.98 8.38
CA TYR A 262 -2.79 -15.09 9.02
C TYR A 262 -1.91 -15.97 9.91
N PHE A 263 -0.64 -16.19 9.56
CA PHE A 263 0.24 -17.07 10.34
C PHE A 263 1.17 -16.32 11.29
N MET A 264 1.51 -15.06 10.99
CA MET A 264 2.43 -14.28 11.81
C MET A 264 1.73 -13.19 12.63
N GLY A 265 0.46 -12.85 12.31
CA GLY A 265 -0.26 -11.73 12.92
C GLY A 265 0.36 -10.38 12.54
N ALA A 266 0.89 -10.28 11.32
CA ALA A 266 1.50 -9.05 10.84
C ALA A 266 0.45 -7.97 10.55
N CYS A 267 0.74 -6.72 10.88
CA CYS A 267 0.00 -5.57 10.41
C CYS A 267 0.36 -5.31 8.94
N ALA A 268 -0.66 -5.23 8.09
CA ALA A 268 -0.52 -4.95 6.66
C ALA A 268 -1.11 -3.59 6.34
N ALA A 269 -0.26 -2.58 6.14
CA ALA A 269 -0.68 -1.27 5.66
C ALA A 269 -0.60 -1.23 4.14
N GLY A 270 -1.76 -1.11 3.47
CA GLY A 270 -1.86 -1.14 2.01
C GLY A 270 -2.19 0.22 1.40
N VAL A 271 -1.38 0.67 0.44
CA VAL A 271 -1.60 1.93 -0.26
C VAL A 271 -1.27 1.83 -1.75
N VAL A 272 -2.11 2.41 -2.60
CA VAL A 272 -1.82 2.62 -4.03
C VAL A 272 -1.18 3.98 -4.21
N VAL A 273 -0.06 3.99 -4.91
CA VAL A 273 0.75 5.19 -5.19
C VAL A 273 1.07 5.30 -6.68
N GLY A 274 1.73 6.38 -7.09
CA GLY A 274 2.09 6.66 -8.49
C GLY A 274 1.07 7.54 -9.22
N GLY A 275 -0.05 7.88 -8.59
CA GLY A 275 -1.01 8.89 -9.03
C GLY A 275 -0.82 10.24 -8.33
N LYS A 276 -1.70 11.20 -8.60
CA LYS A 276 -1.71 12.51 -7.96
C LYS A 276 -2.11 12.45 -6.48
N VAL A 277 -2.90 11.45 -6.11
CA VAL A 277 -3.30 11.20 -4.72
C VAL A 277 -3.12 9.72 -4.39
N PRO A 278 -2.64 9.37 -3.20
CA PRO A 278 -2.63 8.00 -2.73
C PRO A 278 -4.06 7.49 -2.49
N ILE A 279 -4.23 6.17 -2.70
CA ILE A 279 -5.53 5.52 -2.52
C ILE A 279 -5.36 4.36 -1.53
N VAL A 280 -6.15 4.40 -0.47
CA VAL A 280 -6.20 3.32 0.53
C VAL A 280 -7.17 2.25 0.05
N ILE A 281 -6.64 1.06 -0.24
CA ILE A 281 -7.43 -0.11 -0.63
C ILE A 281 -7.23 -1.19 0.43
N THR A 282 -8.25 -1.37 1.26
CA THR A 282 -8.25 -2.38 2.32
C THR A 282 -9.13 -3.56 1.94
N SER A 283 -8.79 -4.76 2.42
CA SER A 283 -9.66 -5.93 2.32
C SER A 283 -10.88 -5.78 3.24
N ARG A 284 -11.99 -6.44 2.90
CA ARG A 284 -13.17 -6.50 3.78
C ARG A 284 -12.87 -7.15 5.14
N SER A 285 -11.88 -8.05 5.17
CA SER A 285 -11.44 -8.78 6.36
C SER A 285 -10.35 -8.08 7.16
N ASP A 286 -9.86 -6.91 6.73
CA ASP A 286 -8.80 -6.21 7.44
C ASP A 286 -9.36 -5.55 8.70
N GLU A 287 -8.67 -5.73 9.82
CA GLU A 287 -9.01 -5.13 11.11
C GLU A 287 -8.81 -3.62 11.13
N ALA A 288 -9.45 -2.92 12.08
CA ALA A 288 -9.40 -1.47 12.19
C ALA A 288 -7.97 -0.93 12.27
N GLN A 289 -7.09 -1.57 13.03
CA GLN A 289 -5.70 -1.16 13.19
C GLN A 289 -4.87 -1.28 11.88
N ALA A 290 -5.09 -2.31 11.07
CA ALA A 290 -4.46 -2.43 9.75
C ALA A 290 -4.99 -1.37 8.76
N ARG A 291 -6.26 -0.99 8.88
CA ARG A 291 -6.86 0.09 8.11
C ARG A 291 -6.32 1.46 8.53
N LEU A 292 -6.17 1.71 9.84
CA LEU A 292 -5.49 2.90 10.38
C LEU A 292 -4.07 2.99 9.82
N ALA A 293 -3.31 1.90 9.87
CA ALA A 293 -1.96 1.82 9.32
C ALA A 293 -1.94 2.13 7.81
N SER A 294 -2.96 1.68 7.06
CA SER A 294 -3.10 1.99 5.63
C SER A 294 -3.37 3.48 5.37
N ILE A 295 -4.16 4.13 6.22
CA ILE A 295 -4.38 5.59 6.15
C ILE A 295 -3.08 6.32 6.51
N ALA A 296 -2.35 5.89 7.55
CA ALA A 296 -1.05 6.46 7.91
C ALA A 296 -0.04 6.32 6.76
N ALA A 297 0.02 5.15 6.09
CA ALA A 297 0.85 4.95 4.91
C ALA A 297 0.49 5.90 3.75
N ALA A 298 -0.81 6.15 3.56
CA ALA A 298 -1.27 7.11 2.55
C ALA A 298 -0.88 8.55 2.89
N VAL A 299 -0.96 8.95 4.16
CA VAL A 299 -0.48 10.26 4.62
C VAL A 299 1.02 10.42 4.39
N VAL A 300 1.82 9.41 4.72
CA VAL A 300 3.27 9.40 4.46
C VAL A 300 3.58 9.48 2.96
N ALA A 301 2.78 8.84 2.13
CA ALA A 301 2.95 8.85 0.67
C ALA A 301 2.68 10.22 0.01
N LEU A 302 2.13 11.19 0.72
CA LEU A 302 1.95 12.57 0.23
C LEU A 302 3.29 13.31 0.12
N ASP A 303 3.36 14.25 -0.83
CA ASP A 303 4.51 15.17 -1.03
C ASP A 303 4.70 16.17 0.12
#